data_f03e48be38fe1b945ffb0339f3b9952a
#
_entry.id   f03e48be38fe1b945ffb0339f3b9952a
#
_cell.length_a   1.000
_cell.length_b   1.000
_cell.length_c   1.000
_cell.angle_alpha   90.00
_cell.angle_beta   90.00
_cell.angle_gamma   90.00
#
_symmetry.space_group_name_H-M   'P 1'
#
loop_
_entity.id
_entity.type
_entity.pdbx_description
1 polymer ?
#
loop_
_entity_poly.entity_id
_entity_poly.type
_entity_poly.pdbx_seq_one_letter_code
_entity_poly.pdbx_strand_id
1 'polypeptide(L)'
;MTSRPSPHTLVVDVGGTHVKLLATGKRTPIKIDSGPHLTPSETVREVLAATASAHWQFERVSLGFPGPVRKGRPQREPWNLGKGWVGFNFERAFGCPVRVINDAAMQALGSYEGGKMLFLGLGTGLGSAMVCEGTVLPLEVAHLPYRHGKSYEAYVGAAGKKLLGKRHWRRHVLDIIDLFMAAFVVDYVVLGGGNAKDMTTVPRNVRIGDNSNAFRGGFRLWDDQRSGR
;
A
#
# COMPACT_ATOMS: atom_id res chain seq x y z
N MET A 1 21.86 28.11 -12.78
CA MET A 1 21.96 26.75 -12.21
C MET A 1 20.86 25.90 -12.85
N THR A 2 21.18 25.10 -13.85
CA THR A 2 20.22 24.19 -14.48
C THR A 2 19.90 23.09 -13.48
N SER A 3 18.66 23.05 -12.99
CA SER A 3 18.17 21.96 -12.13
C SER A 3 18.31 20.64 -12.92
N ARG A 4 19.06 19.68 -12.40
CA ARG A 4 19.04 18.33 -12.96
C ARG A 4 17.59 17.82 -12.97
N PRO A 5 17.12 17.23 -14.08
CA PRO A 5 15.79 16.63 -14.10
C PRO A 5 15.66 15.62 -12.97
N SER A 6 14.49 15.60 -12.33
CA SER A 6 14.26 14.64 -11.25
C SER A 6 14.41 13.21 -11.78
N PRO A 7 15.13 12.32 -11.04
CA PRO A 7 15.35 10.94 -11.48
C PRO A 7 14.03 10.23 -11.77
N HIS A 8 14.00 9.46 -12.86
CA HIS A 8 12.82 8.68 -13.22
C HIS A 8 12.61 7.55 -12.21
N THR A 9 11.43 7.48 -11.64
CA THR A 9 11.04 6.48 -10.63
C THR A 9 10.11 5.45 -11.25
N LEU A 10 10.39 4.16 -11.03
CA LEU A 10 9.45 3.08 -11.25
C LEU A 10 8.75 2.76 -9.93
N VAL A 11 7.43 2.75 -9.93
CA VAL A 11 6.63 2.27 -8.80
C VAL A 11 6.15 0.87 -9.12
N VAL A 12 6.40 -0.06 -8.20
CA VAL A 12 6.01 -1.47 -8.25
C VAL A 12 5.09 -1.74 -7.06
N ASP A 13 3.81 -1.96 -7.32
CA ASP A 13 2.79 -2.31 -6.31
C ASP A 13 2.55 -3.82 -6.36
N VAL A 14 3.12 -4.54 -5.40
CA VAL A 14 3.05 -6.00 -5.33
C VAL A 14 1.78 -6.42 -4.62
N GLY A 15 0.85 -6.99 -5.36
CA GLY A 15 -0.40 -7.55 -4.82
C GLY A 15 -0.49 -9.06 -5.02
N GLY A 16 -1.40 -9.72 -4.31
CA GLY A 16 -1.58 -11.17 -4.40
C GLY A 16 -2.17 -11.68 -5.72
N THR A 17 -2.78 -10.81 -6.52
CA THR A 17 -3.37 -11.16 -7.83
C THR A 17 -2.60 -10.54 -8.99
N HIS A 18 -2.09 -9.34 -8.81
CA HIS A 18 -1.32 -8.63 -9.83
C HIS A 18 -0.20 -7.83 -9.18
N VAL A 19 0.93 -7.76 -9.87
CA VAL A 19 1.94 -6.72 -9.67
C VAL A 19 1.64 -5.61 -10.67
N LYS A 20 1.51 -4.37 -10.16
CA LYS A 20 1.20 -3.20 -10.99
C LYS A 20 2.39 -2.28 -11.06
N LEU A 21 2.67 -1.76 -12.24
CA LEU A 21 3.84 -0.93 -12.52
C LEU A 21 3.41 0.41 -13.08
N LEU A 22 4.07 1.49 -12.65
CA LEU A 22 3.95 2.80 -13.28
C LEU A 22 5.28 3.55 -13.17
N ALA A 23 5.77 4.06 -14.30
CA ALA A 23 6.99 4.89 -14.33
C ALA A 23 6.64 6.38 -14.41
N THR A 24 7.57 7.22 -13.99
CA THR A 24 7.49 8.69 -14.13
C THR A 24 7.12 9.07 -15.56
N GLY A 25 6.14 9.97 -15.72
CA GLY A 25 5.67 10.46 -17.02
C GLY A 25 4.73 9.50 -17.77
N LYS A 26 4.48 8.31 -17.26
CA LYS A 26 3.53 7.36 -17.85
C LYS A 26 2.15 7.53 -17.22
N ARG A 27 1.08 7.24 -18.00
CA ARG A 27 -0.32 7.39 -17.54
C ARG A 27 -1.02 6.06 -17.35
N THR A 28 -0.63 5.04 -18.10
CA THR A 28 -1.26 3.72 -18.08
C THR A 28 -0.37 2.73 -17.34
N PRO A 29 -0.84 2.12 -16.26
CA PRO A 29 -0.11 1.09 -15.55
C PRO A 29 0.04 -0.19 -16.38
N ILE A 30 1.17 -0.85 -16.25
CA ILE A 30 1.33 -2.24 -16.70
C ILE A 30 0.91 -3.15 -15.54
N LYS A 31 0.25 -4.26 -15.86
CA LYS A 31 -0.13 -5.31 -14.91
C LYS A 31 0.57 -6.60 -15.29
N ILE A 32 1.14 -7.25 -14.31
CA ILE A 32 1.76 -8.57 -14.40
C ILE A 32 0.94 -9.50 -13.50
N ASP A 33 0.65 -10.71 -13.94
CA ASP A 33 -0.05 -11.68 -13.11
C ASP A 33 0.82 -12.05 -11.90
N SER A 34 0.16 -12.22 -10.77
CA SER A 34 0.75 -12.60 -9.50
C SER A 34 0.06 -13.86 -8.98
N GLY A 35 0.60 -14.45 -7.94
CA GLY A 35 -0.01 -15.63 -7.33
C GLY A 35 0.89 -16.31 -6.30
N PRO A 36 0.42 -17.45 -5.74
CA PRO A 36 1.04 -18.08 -4.57
C PRO A 36 2.45 -18.65 -4.82
N HIS A 37 2.89 -18.64 -6.06
CA HIS A 37 4.22 -19.14 -6.42
C HIS A 37 5.20 -18.03 -6.82
N LEU A 38 4.74 -16.78 -6.98
CA LEU A 38 5.57 -15.68 -7.45
C LEU A 38 6.63 -15.30 -6.39
N THR A 39 7.88 -15.59 -6.70
CA THR A 39 9.05 -15.27 -5.88
C THR A 39 9.55 -13.84 -6.15
N PRO A 40 10.37 -13.23 -5.26
CA PRO A 40 10.95 -11.92 -5.51
C PRO A 40 11.86 -11.88 -6.74
N SER A 41 12.60 -12.95 -7.02
CA SER A 41 13.45 -13.04 -8.22
C SER A 41 12.61 -13.03 -9.49
N GLU A 42 11.53 -13.80 -9.53
CA GLU A 42 10.59 -13.81 -10.66
C GLU A 42 9.90 -12.47 -10.80
N THR A 43 9.47 -11.85 -9.69
CA THR A 43 8.88 -10.50 -9.71
C THR A 43 9.83 -9.51 -10.38
N VAL A 44 11.09 -9.47 -9.97
CA VAL A 44 12.08 -8.55 -10.57
C VAL A 44 12.29 -8.85 -12.05
N ARG A 45 12.44 -10.12 -12.42
CA ARG A 45 12.60 -10.53 -13.82
C ARG A 45 11.43 -10.08 -14.70
N GLU A 46 10.20 -10.33 -14.27
CA GLU A 46 8.98 -9.96 -14.99
C GLU A 46 8.83 -8.42 -15.09
N VAL A 47 9.15 -7.70 -14.01
CA VAL A 47 9.16 -6.23 -13.99
C VAL A 47 10.16 -5.67 -15.00
N LEU A 48 11.39 -6.18 -15.01
CA LEU A 48 12.42 -5.76 -15.96
C LEU A 48 12.04 -6.08 -17.41
N ALA A 49 11.49 -7.26 -17.66
CA ALA A 49 11.00 -7.65 -18.99
C ALA A 49 9.86 -6.74 -19.48
N ALA A 50 8.87 -6.48 -18.62
CA ALA A 50 7.73 -5.63 -18.96
C ALA A 50 8.14 -4.17 -19.20
N THR A 51 9.04 -3.63 -18.39
CA THR A 51 9.55 -2.26 -18.57
C THR A 51 10.42 -2.13 -19.82
N ALA A 52 11.26 -3.12 -20.13
CA ALA A 52 12.06 -3.15 -21.35
C ALA A 52 11.16 -3.21 -22.61
N SER A 53 10.16 -4.10 -22.63
CA SER A 53 9.18 -4.21 -23.72
C SER A 53 8.40 -2.91 -23.94
N ALA A 54 8.09 -2.19 -22.88
CA ALA A 54 7.39 -0.89 -22.95
C ALA A 54 8.33 0.30 -23.19
N HIS A 55 9.63 0.08 -23.34
CA HIS A 55 10.66 1.14 -23.46
C HIS A 55 10.60 2.15 -22.31
N TRP A 56 10.38 1.66 -21.05
CA TRP A 56 10.41 2.51 -19.87
C TRP A 56 11.81 2.53 -19.27
N GLN A 57 12.30 3.72 -19.00
CA GLN A 57 13.57 3.94 -18.30
C GLN A 57 13.30 4.42 -16.89
N PHE A 58 14.11 3.97 -15.93
CA PHE A 58 14.06 4.41 -14.54
C PHE A 58 15.45 4.31 -13.91
N GLU A 59 15.66 5.10 -12.88
CA GLU A 59 16.92 5.22 -12.15
C GLU A 59 16.77 4.80 -10.69
N ARG A 60 15.51 4.59 -10.24
CA ARG A 60 15.17 4.18 -8.88
C ARG A 60 13.80 3.50 -8.84
N VAL A 61 13.58 2.67 -7.81
CA VAL A 61 12.36 1.89 -7.66
C VAL A 61 11.71 2.14 -6.29
N SER A 62 10.38 2.34 -6.28
CA SER A 62 9.55 2.22 -5.08
C SER A 62 8.80 0.92 -5.14
N LEU A 63 8.93 0.07 -4.11
CA LEU A 63 8.29 -1.23 -4.06
C LEU A 63 7.32 -1.30 -2.88
N GLY A 64 6.02 -1.38 -3.18
CA GLY A 64 4.97 -1.68 -2.21
C GLY A 64 4.88 -3.17 -1.99
N PHE A 65 5.10 -3.61 -0.76
CA PHE A 65 5.15 -5.01 -0.36
C PHE A 65 3.93 -5.40 0.49
N PRO A 66 3.24 -6.52 0.21
CA PRO A 66 2.05 -6.94 0.95
C PRO A 66 2.41 -7.65 2.26
N GLY A 67 2.93 -6.90 3.21
CA GLY A 67 3.34 -7.38 4.52
C GLY A 67 4.17 -6.39 5.31
N PRO A 68 4.57 -6.73 6.54
CA PRO A 68 5.32 -5.82 7.40
C PRO A 68 6.73 -5.54 6.84
N VAL A 69 7.06 -4.25 6.75
CA VAL A 69 8.37 -3.75 6.32
C VAL A 69 8.99 -2.93 7.45
N ARG A 70 10.24 -3.21 7.78
CA ARG A 70 11.01 -2.46 8.77
C ARG A 70 12.36 -2.06 8.18
N LYS A 71 12.69 -0.78 8.24
CA LYS A 71 13.94 -0.24 7.67
C LYS A 71 14.15 -0.65 6.21
N GLY A 72 13.08 -0.57 5.40
CA GLY A 72 13.13 -0.93 3.97
C GLY A 72 13.28 -2.43 3.68
N ARG A 73 13.03 -3.33 4.65
CA ARG A 73 13.19 -4.79 4.48
C ARG A 73 11.92 -5.53 4.88
N PRO A 74 11.40 -6.44 4.05
CA PRO A 74 10.33 -7.38 4.43
C PRO A 74 10.71 -8.17 5.68
N GLN A 75 9.78 -8.29 6.63
CA GLN A 75 10.01 -8.97 7.92
C GLN A 75 9.42 -10.37 7.97
N ARG A 76 8.47 -10.67 7.07
CA ARG A 76 7.81 -11.98 6.96
C ARG A 76 7.55 -12.29 5.50
N GLU A 77 7.44 -13.58 5.20
CA GLU A 77 6.97 -14.04 3.88
C GLU A 77 5.51 -13.66 3.69
N PRO A 78 5.11 -13.20 2.50
CA PRO A 78 3.72 -12.83 2.21
C PRO A 78 2.84 -14.07 2.09
N TRP A 79 1.61 -14.01 2.58
CA TRP A 79 0.69 -15.15 2.60
C TRP A 79 0.26 -15.62 1.19
N ASN A 80 0.16 -14.70 0.26
CA ASN A 80 -0.43 -14.93 -1.06
C ASN A 80 0.61 -14.99 -2.19
N LEU A 81 1.89 -15.09 -1.86
CA LEU A 81 2.99 -15.12 -2.82
C LEU A 81 3.96 -16.26 -2.49
N GLY A 82 4.89 -16.52 -3.39
CA GLY A 82 6.00 -17.44 -3.16
C GLY A 82 6.93 -16.98 -2.04
N LYS A 83 7.90 -17.78 -1.69
CA LYS A 83 8.87 -17.51 -0.61
C LYS A 83 10.12 -16.81 -1.12
N GLY A 84 10.97 -16.37 -0.18
CA GLY A 84 12.29 -15.80 -0.45
C GLY A 84 12.29 -14.25 -0.43
N TRP A 85 11.23 -13.61 0.06
CA TRP A 85 11.13 -12.15 0.16
C TRP A 85 11.93 -11.59 1.33
N VAL A 86 12.02 -12.35 2.43
CA VAL A 86 12.83 -11.97 3.59
C VAL A 86 14.31 -12.09 3.24
N GLY A 87 15.05 -10.98 3.41
CA GLY A 87 16.49 -10.94 3.10
C GLY A 87 16.84 -10.75 1.62
N PHE A 88 15.85 -10.69 0.70
CA PHE A 88 16.12 -10.47 -0.71
C PHE A 88 16.71 -9.08 -0.96
N ASN A 89 17.75 -9.01 -1.77
CA ASN A 89 18.42 -7.75 -2.12
C ASN A 89 17.84 -7.16 -3.41
N PHE A 90 16.82 -6.33 -3.25
CA PHE A 90 16.14 -5.68 -4.38
C PHE A 90 17.05 -4.70 -5.13
N GLU A 91 17.93 -3.96 -4.44
CA GLU A 91 18.84 -3.01 -5.10
C GLU A 91 19.80 -3.72 -6.05
N ARG A 92 20.37 -4.84 -5.59
CA ARG A 92 21.24 -5.67 -6.45
C ARG A 92 20.46 -6.24 -7.63
N ALA A 93 19.23 -6.67 -7.41
CA ALA A 93 18.42 -7.33 -8.45
C ALA A 93 17.90 -6.34 -9.51
N PHE A 94 17.52 -5.11 -9.12
CA PHE A 94 17.13 -4.04 -10.05
C PHE A 94 18.31 -3.26 -10.63
N GLY A 95 19.50 -3.33 -10.01
CA GLY A 95 20.68 -2.56 -10.41
C GLY A 95 20.59 -1.05 -10.11
N CYS A 96 19.66 -0.63 -9.25
CA CYS A 96 19.45 0.77 -8.88
C CYS A 96 18.91 0.89 -7.44
N PRO A 97 18.88 2.10 -6.85
CA PRO A 97 18.31 2.32 -5.52
C PRO A 97 16.86 1.88 -5.43
N VAL A 98 16.50 1.16 -4.36
CA VAL A 98 15.14 0.66 -4.11
C VAL A 98 14.67 1.07 -2.72
N ARG A 99 13.47 1.67 -2.65
CA ARG A 99 12.77 1.91 -1.38
C ARG A 99 11.60 0.94 -1.25
N VAL A 100 11.68 0.02 -0.29
CA VAL A 100 10.62 -0.94 0.01
C VAL A 100 9.79 -0.41 1.17
N ILE A 101 8.47 -0.41 0.99
CA ILE A 101 7.49 0.01 2.00
C ILE A 101 6.31 -0.96 1.99
N ASN A 102 5.55 -1.03 3.08
CA ASN A 102 4.28 -1.75 3.09
C ASN A 102 3.29 -1.14 2.07
N ASP A 103 2.50 -1.97 1.38
CA ASP A 103 1.56 -1.57 0.32
C ASP A 103 0.48 -0.59 0.82
N ALA A 104 -0.09 -0.83 2.02
CA ALA A 104 -1.05 0.08 2.62
C ALA A 104 -0.40 1.43 3.00
N ALA A 105 0.85 1.41 3.48
CA ALA A 105 1.60 2.63 3.79
C ALA A 105 1.93 3.43 2.50
N MET A 106 2.22 2.75 1.41
CA MET A 106 2.42 3.40 0.10
C MET A 106 1.12 4.05 -0.40
N GLN A 107 -0.02 3.36 -0.29
CA GLN A 107 -1.33 3.93 -0.63
C GLN A 107 -1.69 5.10 0.30
N ALA A 108 -1.39 5.00 1.59
CA ALA A 108 -1.60 6.07 2.56
C ALA A 108 -0.84 7.34 2.17
N LEU A 109 0.44 7.22 1.86
CA LEU A 109 1.27 8.35 1.45
C LEU A 109 0.72 9.03 0.19
N GLY A 110 0.21 8.25 -0.77
CA GLY A 110 -0.41 8.79 -1.98
C GLY A 110 -1.76 9.45 -1.76
N SER A 111 -2.48 9.05 -0.72
CA SER A 111 -3.80 9.58 -0.35
C SER A 111 -3.73 10.83 0.56
N TYR A 112 -2.54 11.13 1.08
CA TYR A 112 -2.33 12.17 2.08
C TYR A 112 -2.47 13.58 1.51
N GLU A 113 -3.22 14.45 2.23
CA GLU A 113 -3.50 15.84 1.88
C GLU A 113 -3.24 16.86 3.02
N GLY A 114 -2.45 16.44 4.02
CA GLY A 114 -2.14 17.27 5.20
C GLY A 114 -2.79 16.77 6.48
N GLY A 115 -2.37 17.31 7.63
CA GLY A 115 -2.88 16.94 8.96
C GLY A 115 -2.50 15.53 9.40
N LYS A 116 -3.33 14.94 10.25
CA LYS A 116 -3.17 13.56 10.73
C LYS A 116 -4.20 12.64 10.06
N MET A 117 -3.74 11.79 9.19
CA MET A 117 -4.58 10.88 8.40
C MET A 117 -4.38 9.42 8.83
N LEU A 118 -5.47 8.69 9.01
CA LEU A 118 -5.46 7.24 9.07
C LEU A 118 -5.90 6.66 7.74
N PHE A 119 -5.13 5.73 7.20
CA PHE A 119 -5.50 4.92 6.04
C PHE A 119 -5.93 3.53 6.49
N LEU A 120 -7.07 3.05 5.97
CA LEU A 120 -7.58 1.70 6.17
C LEU A 120 -7.81 1.04 4.80
N GLY A 121 -7.01 0.04 4.49
CA GLY A 121 -7.08 -0.73 3.25
C GLY A 121 -8.04 -1.92 3.38
N LEU A 122 -9.25 -1.80 2.84
CA LEU A 122 -10.28 -2.85 2.84
C LEU A 122 -10.07 -3.79 1.65
N GLY A 123 -9.26 -4.82 1.83
CA GLY A 123 -8.89 -5.79 0.80
C GLY A 123 -9.20 -7.23 1.21
N THR A 124 -8.28 -8.15 0.91
CA THR A 124 -8.28 -9.52 1.45
C THR A 124 -8.25 -9.47 2.97
N GLY A 125 -7.37 -8.64 3.52
CA GLY A 125 -7.28 -8.31 4.94
C GLY A 125 -7.64 -6.86 5.22
N LEU A 126 -7.10 -6.32 6.32
CA LEU A 126 -7.19 -4.93 6.75
C LEU A 126 -5.79 -4.31 6.79
N GLY A 127 -5.38 -3.65 5.71
CA GLY A 127 -4.16 -2.84 5.72
C GLY A 127 -4.35 -1.54 6.51
N SER A 128 -3.30 -1.04 7.14
CA SER A 128 -3.40 0.21 7.91
C SER A 128 -2.08 0.98 7.94
N ALA A 129 -2.20 2.29 7.89
CA ALA A 129 -1.07 3.21 8.06
C ALA A 129 -1.58 4.57 8.55
N MET A 130 -0.77 5.30 9.27
CA MET A 130 -1.03 6.68 9.63
C MET A 130 -0.03 7.59 8.90
N VAL A 131 -0.48 8.77 8.48
CA VAL A 131 0.39 9.82 7.96
C VAL A 131 0.20 11.07 8.78
N CYS A 132 1.29 11.60 9.32
CA CYS A 132 1.29 12.81 10.11
C CYS A 132 2.44 13.70 9.62
N GLU A 133 2.11 14.94 9.22
CA GLU A 133 3.10 15.91 8.72
C GLU A 133 3.99 15.33 7.59
N GLY A 134 3.38 14.57 6.68
CA GLY A 134 4.09 13.92 5.58
C GLY A 134 4.87 12.66 5.95
N THR A 135 5.01 12.34 7.23
CA THR A 135 5.66 11.12 7.70
C THR A 135 4.68 9.97 7.75
N VAL A 136 4.95 8.88 7.02
CA VAL A 136 4.13 7.68 7.02
C VAL A 136 4.59 6.71 8.10
N LEU A 137 3.64 6.23 8.88
CA LEU A 137 3.80 5.25 9.97
C LEU A 137 2.98 4.00 9.62
N PRO A 138 3.61 2.90 9.16
CA PRO A 138 2.90 1.63 8.95
C PRO A 138 2.31 1.13 10.27
N LEU A 139 1.08 0.62 10.22
CA LEU A 139 0.37 0.05 11.36
C LEU A 139 -0.07 -1.39 11.03
N GLU A 140 -0.21 -2.23 12.05
CA GLU A 140 -0.70 -3.61 11.94
C GLU A 140 -1.89 -3.82 12.89
N VAL A 141 -2.94 -2.99 12.73
CA VAL A 141 -4.13 -3.07 13.59
C VAL A 141 -5.04 -4.26 13.26
N ALA A 142 -4.85 -4.88 12.11
CA ALA A 142 -5.66 -5.99 11.61
C ALA A 142 -5.84 -7.12 12.63
N HIS A 143 -4.76 -7.45 13.34
CA HIS A 143 -4.71 -8.59 14.26
C HIS A 143 -5.06 -8.25 15.71
N LEU A 144 -5.33 -6.98 16.03
CA LEU A 144 -5.79 -6.59 17.35
C LEU A 144 -7.17 -7.17 17.63
N PRO A 145 -7.47 -7.49 18.93
CA PRO A 145 -8.77 -8.01 19.34
C PRO A 145 -9.89 -7.00 19.08
N TYR A 146 -11.03 -7.46 18.57
CA TYR A 146 -12.21 -6.62 18.36
C TYR A 146 -13.43 -7.15 19.12
N ARG A 147 -14.14 -8.12 18.57
CA ARG A 147 -15.37 -8.66 19.19
C ARG A 147 -15.34 -10.18 19.23
N HIS A 148 -15.92 -10.77 20.27
CA HIS A 148 -16.06 -12.22 20.44
C HIS A 148 -14.75 -13.00 20.21
N GLY A 149 -13.63 -12.48 20.73
CA GLY A 149 -12.32 -13.10 20.58
C GLY A 149 -11.71 -13.09 19.17
N LYS A 150 -12.35 -12.40 18.22
CA LYS A 150 -11.85 -12.26 16.83
C LYS A 150 -11.20 -10.90 16.60
N SER A 151 -10.30 -10.85 15.62
CA SER A 151 -9.59 -9.64 15.26
C SER A 151 -10.43 -8.68 14.41
N TYR A 152 -9.97 -7.43 14.23
CA TYR A 152 -10.59 -6.48 13.32
C TYR A 152 -10.69 -7.03 11.89
N GLU A 153 -9.62 -7.64 11.38
CA GLU A 153 -9.60 -8.24 10.04
C GLU A 153 -10.68 -9.30 9.85
N ALA A 154 -10.95 -10.14 10.85
CA ALA A 154 -11.96 -11.16 10.79
C ALA A 154 -13.38 -10.60 10.49
N TYR A 155 -13.61 -9.32 10.82
CA TYR A 155 -14.89 -8.64 10.55
C TYR A 155 -14.88 -7.82 9.26
N VAL A 156 -13.78 -7.12 8.95
CA VAL A 156 -13.76 -6.15 7.83
C VAL A 156 -12.93 -6.57 6.62
N GLY A 157 -12.16 -7.66 6.70
CA GLY A 157 -11.52 -8.28 5.55
C GLY A 157 -12.53 -8.99 4.62
N ALA A 158 -12.06 -9.48 3.48
CA ALA A 158 -12.91 -10.14 2.48
C ALA A 158 -13.69 -11.34 3.04
N ALA A 159 -13.07 -12.15 3.90
CA ALA A 159 -13.73 -13.28 4.56
C ALA A 159 -14.88 -12.84 5.47
N GLY A 160 -14.67 -11.80 6.28
CA GLY A 160 -15.70 -11.20 7.13
C GLY A 160 -16.85 -10.63 6.31
N LYS A 161 -16.54 -9.93 5.22
CA LYS A 161 -17.56 -9.39 4.30
C LYS A 161 -18.42 -10.49 3.67
N LYS A 162 -17.79 -11.61 3.26
CA LYS A 162 -18.52 -12.77 2.71
C LYS A 162 -19.45 -13.41 3.74
N LEU A 163 -18.97 -13.55 4.99
CA LEU A 163 -19.71 -14.16 6.07
C LEU A 163 -20.88 -13.31 6.57
N LEU A 164 -20.64 -12.00 6.76
CA LEU A 164 -21.61 -11.08 7.38
C LEU A 164 -22.58 -10.45 6.37
N GLY A 165 -22.26 -10.49 5.08
CA GLY A 165 -22.94 -9.73 4.05
C GLY A 165 -22.63 -8.23 4.10
N LYS A 166 -22.86 -7.54 2.98
CA LYS A 166 -22.44 -6.12 2.81
C LYS A 166 -23.02 -5.17 3.87
N ARG A 167 -24.27 -5.38 4.29
CA ARG A 167 -24.94 -4.50 5.26
C ARG A 167 -24.28 -4.52 6.63
N HIS A 168 -24.05 -5.70 7.20
CA HIS A 168 -23.41 -5.85 8.52
C HIS A 168 -21.92 -5.52 8.46
N TRP A 169 -21.25 -5.91 7.37
CA TRP A 169 -19.86 -5.56 7.12
C TRP A 169 -19.63 -4.03 7.14
N ARG A 170 -20.47 -3.26 6.43
CA ARG A 170 -20.39 -1.79 6.43
C ARG A 170 -20.54 -1.20 7.84
N ARG A 171 -21.43 -1.75 8.66
CA ARG A 171 -21.60 -1.30 10.05
C ARG A 171 -20.32 -1.52 10.86
N HIS A 172 -19.69 -2.68 10.73
CA HIS A 172 -18.41 -2.93 11.40
C HIS A 172 -17.28 -2.02 10.88
N VAL A 173 -17.25 -1.70 9.59
CA VAL A 173 -16.29 -0.73 9.06
C VAL A 173 -16.48 0.64 9.70
N LEU A 174 -17.71 1.13 9.83
CA LEU A 174 -18.01 2.41 10.49
C LEU A 174 -17.64 2.37 11.99
N ASP A 175 -18.03 1.33 12.69
CA ASP A 175 -17.66 1.16 14.13
C ASP A 175 -16.13 1.22 14.34
N ILE A 176 -15.37 0.58 13.44
CA ILE A 176 -13.90 0.54 13.51
C ILE A 176 -13.29 1.90 13.17
N ILE A 177 -13.86 2.63 12.23
CA ILE A 177 -13.44 3.99 11.92
C ILE A 177 -13.59 4.88 13.16
N ASP A 178 -14.75 4.86 13.81
CA ASP A 178 -15.01 5.68 15.00
C ASP A 178 -14.04 5.33 16.13
N LEU A 179 -13.82 4.04 16.38
CA LEU A 179 -12.86 3.56 17.40
C LEU A 179 -11.44 4.04 17.12
N PHE A 180 -10.97 3.92 15.87
CA PHE A 180 -9.60 4.29 15.52
C PHE A 180 -9.40 5.80 15.42
N MET A 181 -10.41 6.55 14.99
CA MET A 181 -10.35 8.01 15.02
C MET A 181 -10.17 8.52 16.45
N ALA A 182 -10.92 7.95 17.39
CA ALA A 182 -10.79 8.30 18.80
C ALA A 182 -9.43 7.85 19.39
N ALA A 183 -8.98 6.63 19.06
CA ALA A 183 -7.75 6.08 19.61
C ALA A 183 -6.48 6.78 19.10
N PHE A 184 -6.43 7.12 17.82
CA PHE A 184 -5.25 7.71 17.18
C PHE A 184 -5.32 9.24 17.07
N VAL A 185 -6.45 9.84 17.44
CA VAL A 185 -6.67 11.31 17.40
C VAL A 185 -6.33 11.88 16.03
N VAL A 186 -6.90 11.27 14.97
CA VAL A 186 -6.67 11.68 13.59
C VAL A 186 -7.75 12.63 13.10
N ASP A 187 -7.41 13.48 12.14
CA ASP A 187 -8.32 14.48 11.57
C ASP A 187 -9.31 13.84 10.59
N TYR A 188 -8.86 12.82 9.86
CA TYR A 188 -9.67 12.13 8.87
C TYR A 188 -9.16 10.72 8.56
N VAL A 189 -10.04 9.93 7.94
CA VAL A 189 -9.74 8.56 7.49
C VAL A 189 -9.87 8.49 5.98
N VAL A 190 -8.95 7.75 5.33
CA VAL A 190 -9.08 7.35 3.93
C VAL A 190 -9.26 5.83 3.85
N LEU A 191 -10.33 5.40 3.20
CA LEU A 191 -10.60 4.00 2.91
C LEU A 191 -10.05 3.63 1.54
N GLY A 192 -9.11 2.72 1.50
CA GLY A 192 -8.57 2.14 0.27
C GLY A 192 -8.91 0.66 0.12
N GLY A 193 -8.26 0.03 -0.86
CA GLY A 193 -8.48 -1.38 -1.17
C GLY A 193 -9.73 -1.66 -2.00
N GLY A 194 -9.80 -2.84 -2.60
CA GLY A 194 -10.85 -3.19 -3.57
C GLY A 194 -12.28 -3.22 -3.00
N ASN A 195 -12.43 -3.39 -1.69
CA ASN A 195 -13.74 -3.41 -1.02
C ASN A 195 -14.22 -2.00 -0.59
N ALA A 196 -13.38 -0.99 -0.60
CA ALA A 196 -13.77 0.38 -0.22
C ALA A 196 -14.93 0.92 -1.07
N LYS A 197 -14.99 0.53 -2.35
CA LYS A 197 -16.09 0.88 -3.27
C LYS A 197 -17.47 0.39 -2.81
N ASP A 198 -17.54 -0.58 -1.91
CA ASP A 198 -18.80 -1.06 -1.34
C ASP A 198 -19.30 -0.20 -0.17
N MET A 199 -18.53 0.78 0.28
CA MET A 199 -18.98 1.82 1.24
C MET A 199 -19.76 2.89 0.48
N THR A 200 -21.10 2.81 0.52
CA THR A 200 -22.00 3.73 -0.22
C THR A 200 -22.20 5.07 0.49
N THR A 201 -22.01 5.09 1.80
CA THR A 201 -22.16 6.28 2.64
C THR A 201 -21.05 6.27 3.68
N VAL A 202 -20.34 7.37 3.82
CA VAL A 202 -19.28 7.56 4.81
C VAL A 202 -19.46 8.87 5.55
N PRO A 203 -19.00 9.00 6.81
CA PRO A 203 -19.00 10.26 7.55
C PRO A 203 -18.20 11.38 6.83
N ARG A 204 -18.47 12.64 7.22
CA ARG A 204 -17.83 13.81 6.59
C ARG A 204 -16.30 13.80 6.61
N ASN A 205 -15.72 13.23 7.65
CA ASN A 205 -14.29 13.10 7.86
C ASN A 205 -13.70 11.78 7.34
N VAL A 206 -14.45 11.06 6.50
CA VAL A 206 -14.01 9.82 5.83
C VAL A 206 -14.06 10.01 4.33
N ARG A 207 -13.03 9.58 3.62
CA ARG A 207 -12.94 9.63 2.16
C ARG A 207 -12.71 8.25 1.60
N ILE A 208 -13.22 7.99 0.40
CA ILE A 208 -12.88 6.80 -0.38
C ILE A 208 -11.71 7.16 -1.28
N GLY A 209 -10.59 6.47 -1.08
CA GLY A 209 -9.40 6.65 -1.88
C GLY A 209 -9.47 5.88 -3.21
N ASP A 210 -8.61 6.26 -4.12
CA ASP A 210 -8.43 5.60 -5.41
C ASP A 210 -7.23 4.66 -5.38
N ASN A 211 -7.29 3.55 -6.12
CA ASN A 211 -6.19 2.57 -6.20
C ASN A 211 -4.92 3.16 -6.89
N SER A 212 -5.05 4.25 -7.65
CA SER A 212 -3.90 4.96 -8.22
C SER A 212 -3.04 5.64 -7.15
N ASN A 213 -3.56 5.80 -5.94
CA ASN A 213 -2.81 6.37 -4.82
C ASN A 213 -1.57 5.55 -4.44
N ALA A 214 -1.54 4.24 -4.73
CA ALA A 214 -0.32 3.45 -4.58
C ALA A 214 0.83 4.04 -5.43
N PHE A 215 0.56 4.42 -6.67
CA PHE A 215 1.57 5.03 -7.55
C PHE A 215 1.96 6.42 -7.07
N ARG A 216 0.99 7.26 -6.70
CA ARG A 216 1.28 8.60 -6.14
C ARG A 216 2.16 8.50 -4.89
N GLY A 217 1.86 7.56 -4.01
CA GLY A 217 2.66 7.29 -2.81
C GLY A 217 4.06 6.80 -3.14
N GLY A 218 4.17 5.89 -4.10
CA GLY A 218 5.46 5.40 -4.57
C GLY A 218 6.35 6.51 -5.15
N PHE A 219 5.79 7.46 -5.89
CA PHE A 219 6.54 8.64 -6.35
C PHE A 219 6.94 9.54 -5.17
N ARG A 220 6.02 9.81 -4.24
CA ARG A 220 6.27 10.64 -3.04
C ARG A 220 7.30 10.07 -2.09
N LEU A 221 7.60 8.78 -2.13
CA LEU A 221 8.68 8.19 -1.32
C LEU A 221 10.04 8.82 -1.59
N TRP A 222 10.23 9.42 -2.76
CA TRP A 222 11.48 10.04 -3.17
C TRP A 222 11.46 11.56 -3.09
N ASP A 223 10.31 12.13 -2.76
CA ASP A 223 10.26 13.54 -2.46
C ASP A 223 11.08 13.72 -1.16
N ASP A 224 12.14 14.49 -1.25
CA ASP A 224 12.99 14.75 -0.10
C ASP A 224 12.10 15.21 1.07
N GLN A 225 12.27 14.61 2.23
CA GLN A 225 11.81 15.17 3.50
C GLN A 225 12.64 16.44 3.79
N ARG A 226 12.54 17.41 2.91
CA ARG A 226 13.18 18.73 3.05
C ARG A 226 12.33 19.65 3.90
N SER A 227 11.87 19.18 5.05
CA SER A 227 11.19 20.07 6.00
C SER A 227 11.36 19.51 7.41
N GLY A 228 12.59 19.59 7.91
CA GLY A 228 12.89 19.14 9.26
C GLY A 228 14.37 19.31 9.60
N ARG A 229 14.88 20.54 9.40
CA ARG A 229 16.06 21.06 10.12
C ARG A 229 15.73 22.40 10.72
#